data_a92ded375069a4041ea1181bdadeabc6
#
_entry.id   a92ded375069a4041ea1181bdadeabc6
#
_cell.length_a   1.000
_cell.length_b   1.000
_cell.length_c   1.000
_cell.angle_alpha   90.00
_cell.angle_beta   90.00
_cell.angle_gamma   90.00
#
_symmetry.space_group_name_H-M   'P 1'
#
loop_
_entity.id
_entity.type
_entity.pdbx_description
1 polymer ?
#
loop_
_entity_poly.entity_id
_entity_poly.type
_entity_poly.pdbx_seq_one_letter_code
_entity_poly.pdbx_strand_id
1 'polypeptide(L)'
;MLLTFPGGLYQQTPNGPATYLVAFEVYWRQSGATAWNGPSISSAGQNAPVAQFDVGLATTAINVPGPIEVRIRRITAAGPGNTVVSACVVRAAMLIYPQTFAYPGVALAGFEMLASGRFSGALPQFKVELDGHLVR
;
A
#
# COMPACT_ATOMS: atom_id res chain seq x y z
N MET A 1 0.43 4.09 -0.80
CA MET A 1 1.79 3.77 -1.31
C MET A 1 2.22 2.45 -0.70
N LEU A 2 2.93 1.63 -1.45
CA LEU A 2 3.42 0.32 -1.01
C LEU A 2 4.94 0.39 -0.84
N LEU A 3 5.40 0.12 0.38
CA LEU A 3 6.81 -0.08 0.70
C LEU A 3 7.10 -1.57 0.81
N THR A 4 8.25 -1.98 0.32
CA THR A 4 8.75 -3.35 0.43
C THR A 4 10.04 -3.35 1.22
N PHE A 5 10.16 -4.30 2.15
CA PHE A 5 11.38 -4.64 2.88
C PHE A 5 11.91 -5.96 2.31
N PRO A 6 12.86 -5.94 1.36
CA PRO A 6 13.26 -7.15 0.63
C PRO A 6 13.91 -8.22 1.49
N GLY A 7 14.54 -7.84 2.59
CA GLY A 7 15.12 -8.76 3.57
C GLY A 7 14.29 -8.96 4.82
N GLY A 8 13.04 -8.46 4.82
CA GLY A 8 12.22 -8.41 6.04
C GLY A 8 12.48 -7.17 6.90
N LEU A 9 11.87 -7.13 8.06
CA LEU A 9 11.96 -6.02 9.02
C LEU A 9 12.05 -6.58 10.44
N TYR A 10 13.25 -6.69 10.98
CA TYR A 10 13.49 -7.23 12.33
C TYR A 10 14.84 -6.82 12.89
N GLN A 11 15.03 -7.03 14.18
CA GLN A 11 16.31 -6.91 14.85
C GLN A 11 16.78 -8.30 15.30
N GLN A 12 18.02 -8.66 14.97
CA GLN A 12 18.65 -9.87 15.49
C GLN A 12 19.18 -9.60 16.89
N THR A 13 18.75 -10.42 17.85
CA THR A 13 19.22 -10.37 19.24
C THR A 13 19.88 -11.71 19.62
N PRO A 14 20.61 -11.79 20.74
CA PRO A 14 21.15 -13.08 21.24
C PRO A 14 20.07 -14.15 21.48
N ASN A 15 18.84 -13.72 21.75
CA ASN A 15 17.70 -14.60 21.99
C ASN A 15 16.86 -14.89 20.71
N GLY A 16 17.34 -14.48 19.54
CA GLY A 16 16.64 -14.63 18.26
C GLY A 16 16.12 -13.32 17.70
N PRO A 17 15.34 -13.38 16.61
CA PRO A 17 14.76 -12.21 16.00
C PRO A 17 13.76 -11.52 16.92
N ALA A 18 13.83 -10.20 16.99
CA ALA A 18 12.92 -9.34 17.74
C ALA A 18 12.26 -8.31 16.82
N THR A 19 11.13 -7.78 17.25
CA THR A 19 10.43 -6.72 16.53
C THR A 19 11.32 -5.49 16.40
N TYR A 20 11.39 -4.98 15.17
CA TYR A 20 11.97 -3.67 14.90
C TYR A 20 10.93 -2.78 14.24
N LEU A 21 10.68 -1.63 14.86
CA LEU A 21 9.68 -0.67 14.37
C LEU A 21 10.35 0.40 13.52
N VAL A 22 9.78 0.64 12.36
CA VAL A 22 10.17 1.73 11.47
C VAL A 22 8.98 2.64 11.26
N ALA A 23 9.18 3.93 11.46
CA ALA A 23 8.16 4.94 11.24
C ALA A 23 8.50 5.81 10.03
N PHE A 24 7.45 6.22 9.34
CA PHE A 24 7.50 7.05 8.16
C PHE A 24 6.55 8.21 8.28
N GLU A 25 6.95 9.36 7.76
CA GLU A 25 6.09 10.50 7.50
C GLU A 25 5.76 10.56 6.01
N VAL A 26 4.50 10.74 5.72
CA VAL A 26 4.01 10.93 4.36
C VAL A 26 3.42 12.33 4.24
N TYR A 27 3.92 13.07 3.28
CA TYR A 27 3.45 14.41 2.93
C TYR A 27 2.92 14.40 1.51
N TRP A 28 2.00 15.27 1.23
CA TRP A 28 1.54 15.50 -0.14
C TRP A 28 1.29 16.98 -0.40
N ARG A 29 1.36 17.38 -1.66
CA ARG A 29 0.93 18.69 -2.13
C ARG A 29 0.42 18.62 -3.56
N GLN A 30 -0.37 19.60 -3.96
CA GLN A 30 -0.69 19.80 -5.36
C GLN A 30 0.58 20.23 -6.10
N SER A 31 0.80 19.74 -7.31
CA SER A 31 1.98 20.10 -8.09
C SER A 31 2.05 21.63 -8.31
N GLY A 32 3.21 22.20 -8.04
CA GLY A 32 3.43 23.64 -8.06
C GLY A 32 3.08 24.38 -6.77
N ALA A 33 2.42 23.75 -5.80
CA ALA A 33 2.17 24.37 -4.51
C ALA A 33 3.47 24.44 -3.67
N THR A 34 3.64 25.50 -2.89
CA THR A 34 4.81 25.65 -2.02
C THR A 34 4.67 24.91 -0.70
N ALA A 35 3.45 24.84 -0.17
CA ALA A 35 3.17 24.22 1.13
C ALA A 35 2.90 22.71 0.98
N TRP A 36 3.43 21.93 1.94
CA TRP A 36 3.16 20.51 2.08
C TRP A 36 2.05 20.28 3.11
N ASN A 37 1.13 19.37 2.79
CA ASN A 37 0.13 18.86 3.72
C ASN A 37 0.69 17.63 4.44
N GLY A 38 0.35 17.46 5.70
CA GLY A 38 0.85 16.37 6.53
C GLY A 38 1.73 16.87 7.69
N PRO A 39 2.44 15.96 8.37
CA PRO A 39 2.61 14.56 7.98
C PRO A 39 1.45 13.65 8.36
N SER A 40 1.20 12.62 7.57
CA SER A 40 0.55 11.40 8.03
C SER A 40 1.64 10.44 8.50
N ILE A 41 1.55 9.95 9.74
CA ILE A 41 2.54 9.06 10.33
C ILE A 41 2.05 7.63 10.22
N SER A 42 2.91 6.76 9.70
CA SER A 42 2.67 5.33 9.64
C SER A 42 3.87 4.59 10.20
N SER A 43 3.64 3.51 10.92
CA SER A 43 4.68 2.64 11.44
C SER A 43 4.48 1.21 10.98
N ALA A 44 5.59 0.51 10.82
CA ALA A 44 5.63 -0.90 10.47
C ALA A 44 6.62 -1.62 11.37
N GLY A 45 6.30 -2.86 11.72
CA GLY A 45 7.19 -3.69 12.52
C GLY A 45 6.89 -5.17 12.33
N GLN A 46 7.93 -5.97 12.45
CA GLN A 46 7.85 -7.42 12.40
C GLN A 46 8.91 -8.02 13.32
N ASN A 47 8.70 -9.25 13.78
CA ASN A 47 9.57 -9.93 14.74
C ASN A 47 10.17 -11.22 14.20
N ALA A 48 10.01 -11.50 12.91
CA ALA A 48 10.59 -12.69 12.30
C ALA A 48 11.24 -12.35 10.96
N PRO A 49 12.35 -12.98 10.61
CA PRO A 49 12.95 -12.84 9.29
C PRO A 49 12.02 -13.49 8.25
N VAL A 50 11.71 -12.73 7.22
CA VAL A 50 10.93 -13.19 6.06
C VAL A 50 11.65 -12.73 4.81
N ALA A 51 11.47 -13.45 3.71
CA ALA A 51 12.11 -13.11 2.45
C ALA A 51 11.68 -11.73 1.92
N GLN A 52 10.45 -11.33 2.23
CA GLN A 52 9.89 -10.01 1.85
C GLN A 52 8.79 -9.64 2.82
N PHE A 53 8.73 -8.37 3.17
CA PHE A 53 7.65 -7.79 3.98
C PHE A 53 7.15 -6.51 3.32
N ASP A 54 5.86 -6.47 3.01
CA ASP A 54 5.21 -5.36 2.32
C ASP A 54 4.31 -4.57 3.29
N VAL A 55 4.38 -3.25 3.22
CA VAL A 55 3.59 -2.34 4.07
C VAL A 55 2.92 -1.29 3.23
N GLY A 56 1.62 -1.15 3.39
CA GLY A 56 0.85 -0.05 2.84
C GLY A 56 0.96 1.19 3.71
N LEU A 57 1.40 2.29 3.13
CA LEU A 57 1.28 3.61 3.74
C LEU A 57 0.07 4.33 3.15
N ALA A 58 -0.87 4.73 4.01
CA ALA A 58 -2.00 5.54 3.63
C ALA A 58 -1.77 7.01 3.98
N THR A 59 -2.31 7.91 3.17
CA THR A 59 -2.48 9.31 3.52
C THR A 59 -3.95 9.57 3.88
N THR A 60 -4.23 10.71 4.46
CA THR A 60 -5.61 11.25 4.49
C THR A 60 -6.13 11.42 3.06
N ALA A 61 -7.45 11.39 2.91
CA ALA A 61 -8.10 11.61 1.62
C ALA A 61 -7.60 12.91 0.97
N ILE A 62 -7.12 12.80 -0.26
CA ILE A 62 -6.64 13.92 -1.06
C ILE A 62 -7.77 14.30 -2.00
N ASN A 63 -8.40 15.43 -1.75
CA ASN A 63 -9.51 15.94 -2.57
C ASN A 63 -9.12 17.23 -3.28
N VAL A 64 -8.13 17.14 -4.14
CA VAL A 64 -7.69 18.24 -4.99
C VAL A 64 -7.60 17.79 -6.45
N PRO A 65 -8.00 18.63 -7.40
CA PRO A 65 -7.86 18.31 -8.82
C PRO A 65 -6.40 18.39 -9.27
N GLY A 66 -6.05 17.60 -10.28
CA GLY A 66 -4.75 17.67 -10.96
C GLY A 66 -3.65 16.83 -10.32
N PRO A 67 -2.43 16.97 -10.82
CA PRO A 67 -1.30 16.18 -10.36
C PRO A 67 -0.89 16.53 -8.95
N ILE A 68 -0.50 15.51 -8.19
CA ILE A 68 0.01 15.62 -6.83
C ILE A 68 1.45 15.17 -6.73
N GLU A 69 2.18 15.76 -5.81
CA GLU A 69 3.50 15.34 -5.39
C GLU A 69 3.40 14.68 -4.01
N VAL A 70 4.07 13.56 -3.82
CA VAL A 70 4.12 12.86 -2.55
C VAL A 70 5.56 12.72 -2.10
N ARG A 71 5.82 13.01 -0.83
CA ARG A 71 7.13 12.85 -0.20
C ARG A 71 7.01 11.91 0.97
N ILE A 72 7.88 10.90 1.00
CA ILE A 72 8.03 9.99 2.14
C ILE A 72 9.34 10.29 2.83
N ARG A 73 9.31 10.38 4.15
CA ARG A 73 10.49 10.48 5.00
C ARG A 73 10.48 9.38 6.03
N ARG A 74 11.55 8.59 6.09
CA ARG A 74 11.75 7.67 7.19
C ARG A 74 12.17 8.47 8.42
N ILE A 75 11.48 8.28 9.56
CA ILE A 75 11.77 8.94 10.82
C ILE A 75 12.77 8.10 11.63
N THR A 76 12.53 6.78 11.71
CA THR A 76 13.42 5.87 12.44
C THR A 76 14.77 5.79 11.75
N ALA A 77 15.84 6.09 12.47
CA ALA A 77 17.19 5.93 11.95
C ALA A 77 17.45 4.48 11.47
N ALA A 78 18.32 4.32 10.51
CA ALA A 78 18.80 2.99 10.16
C ALA A 78 19.58 2.41 11.34
N GLY A 79 19.19 1.26 11.80
CA GLY A 79 19.92 0.54 12.83
C GLY A 79 21.26 -0.02 12.31
N PRO A 80 22.15 -0.53 13.19
CA PRO A 80 23.38 -1.16 12.80
C PRO A 80 23.09 -2.33 11.83
N GLY A 81 23.68 -2.31 10.63
CA GLY A 81 23.37 -3.25 9.56
C GLY A 81 23.71 -4.73 9.85
N ASN A 82 24.48 -4.98 10.90
CA ASN A 82 24.81 -6.33 11.38
C ASN A 82 23.75 -6.90 12.34
N THR A 83 22.88 -6.07 12.90
CA THR A 83 21.85 -6.49 13.87
C THR A 83 20.44 -6.10 13.46
N VAL A 84 20.28 -5.13 12.57
CA VAL A 84 18.96 -4.64 12.15
C VAL A 84 18.80 -4.79 10.64
N VAL A 85 17.78 -5.54 10.25
CA VAL A 85 17.32 -5.64 8.86
C VAL A 85 16.13 -4.72 8.68
N SER A 86 16.30 -3.64 7.93
CA SER A 86 15.27 -2.60 7.77
C SER A 86 15.41 -1.79 6.49
N ALA A 87 16.19 -2.29 5.52
CA ALA A 87 16.26 -1.68 4.20
C ALA A 87 14.89 -1.75 3.53
N CYS A 88 14.43 -0.65 2.96
CA CYS A 88 13.14 -0.60 2.28
C CYS A 88 13.23 0.16 0.96
N VAL A 89 12.33 -0.20 0.06
CA VAL A 89 12.16 0.47 -1.25
C VAL A 89 10.69 0.81 -1.46
N VAL A 90 10.43 1.87 -2.20
CA VAL A 90 9.08 2.18 -2.67
C VAL A 90 8.78 1.27 -3.86
N ARG A 91 7.83 0.39 -3.73
CA ARG A 91 7.43 -0.56 -4.79
C ARG A 91 6.36 0.01 -5.71
N ALA A 92 5.36 0.67 -5.13
CA ALA A 92 4.26 1.23 -5.89
C ALA A 92 3.67 2.46 -5.19
N ALA A 93 3.13 3.36 -6.00
CA ALA A 93 2.23 4.42 -5.58
C ALA A 93 0.90 4.22 -6.30
N MET A 94 -0.19 4.16 -5.54
CA MET A 94 -1.54 4.07 -6.09
C MET A 94 -2.35 5.27 -5.63
N LEU A 95 -3.05 5.87 -6.55
CA LEU A 95 -4.06 6.88 -6.27
C LEU A 95 -5.43 6.20 -6.41
N ILE A 96 -6.18 6.20 -5.32
CA ILE A 96 -7.53 5.63 -5.30
C ILE A 96 -8.50 6.80 -5.39
N TYR A 97 -9.26 6.84 -6.46
CA TYR A 97 -10.34 7.82 -6.64
C TYR A 97 -11.63 7.20 -6.11
N PRO A 98 -12.22 7.74 -5.04
CA PRO A 98 -13.51 7.25 -4.53
C PRO A 98 -14.68 7.81 -5.38
N GLN A 99 -14.53 7.78 -6.70
CA GLN A 99 -15.57 8.25 -7.61
C GLN A 99 -16.37 7.07 -8.13
N THR A 100 -17.67 7.22 -8.12
CA THR A 100 -18.57 6.33 -8.87
C THR A 100 -18.36 6.62 -10.36
N PHE A 101 -17.64 5.76 -11.05
CA PHE A 101 -17.52 5.87 -12.50
C PHE A 101 -18.82 5.40 -13.14
N ALA A 102 -19.53 6.31 -13.80
CA ALA A 102 -20.64 5.97 -14.64
C ALA A 102 -20.14 5.83 -16.10
N TYR A 103 -20.27 4.64 -16.65
CA TYR A 103 -19.95 4.39 -18.05
C TYR A 103 -21.27 4.12 -18.78
N PRO A 104 -21.87 5.12 -19.45
CA PRO A 104 -23.11 4.91 -20.20
C PRO A 104 -22.94 3.82 -21.25
N GLY A 105 -23.80 2.83 -21.22
CA GLY A 105 -23.77 1.71 -22.17
C GLY A 105 -22.76 0.59 -21.87
N VAL A 106 -22.09 0.66 -20.70
CA VAL A 106 -21.16 -0.39 -20.26
C VAL A 106 -21.65 -0.98 -18.94
N ALA A 107 -21.83 -2.29 -18.90
CA ALA A 107 -22.07 -3.02 -17.66
C ALA A 107 -20.73 -3.30 -16.96
N LEU A 108 -20.61 -2.86 -15.72
CA LEU A 108 -19.43 -3.11 -14.88
C LEU A 108 -19.84 -4.01 -13.72
N ALA A 109 -19.04 -5.04 -13.45
CA ALA A 109 -19.18 -5.88 -12.27
C ALA A 109 -17.87 -5.83 -11.47
N GLY A 110 -17.97 -5.52 -10.18
CA GLY A 110 -16.86 -5.58 -9.24
C GLY A 110 -17.06 -6.75 -8.28
N PHE A 111 -15.99 -7.48 -8.00
CA PHE A 111 -16.01 -8.59 -7.04
C PHE A 111 -14.98 -8.33 -5.94
N GLU A 112 -15.42 -8.41 -4.70
CA GLU A 112 -14.54 -8.42 -3.53
C GLU A 112 -14.56 -9.81 -2.93
N MET A 113 -13.39 -10.39 -2.74
CA MET A 113 -13.26 -11.70 -2.12
C MET A 113 -12.31 -11.64 -0.94
N LEU A 114 -12.77 -12.10 0.21
CA LEU A 114 -11.92 -12.36 1.35
C LEU A 114 -11.18 -13.69 1.15
N ALA A 115 -9.86 -13.63 1.15
CA ALA A 115 -9.04 -14.83 1.13
C ALA A 115 -9.35 -15.68 2.37
N SER A 116 -9.92 -16.86 2.17
CA SER A 116 -10.19 -17.83 3.23
C SER A 116 -9.54 -19.16 2.88
N GLY A 117 -9.22 -19.98 3.87
CA GLY A 117 -8.65 -21.31 3.65
C GLY A 117 -9.50 -22.26 2.81
N ARG A 118 -10.72 -21.84 2.42
CA ARG A 118 -11.59 -22.58 1.49
C ARG A 118 -11.22 -22.41 0.02
N PHE A 119 -10.45 -21.36 -0.30
CA PHE A 119 -10.01 -21.09 -1.68
C PHE A 119 -8.55 -21.51 -1.78
N SER A 120 -8.25 -22.74 -2.00
CA SER A 120 -6.90 -23.34 -2.13
C SER A 120 -5.98 -22.63 -3.16
N GLY A 121 -5.93 -21.30 -3.14
CA GLY A 121 -5.10 -20.46 -4.01
C GLY A 121 -5.64 -20.27 -5.44
N ALA A 122 -6.75 -20.89 -5.81
CA ALA A 122 -7.38 -20.71 -7.10
C ALA A 122 -8.48 -19.64 -7.04
N LEU A 123 -8.47 -18.72 -8.00
CA LEU A 123 -9.58 -17.80 -8.20
C LEU A 123 -10.83 -18.58 -8.68
N PRO A 124 -12.00 -18.41 -8.03
CA PRO A 124 -13.22 -19.03 -8.53
C PRO A 124 -13.55 -18.50 -9.93
N GLN A 125 -14.07 -19.37 -10.76
CA GLN A 125 -14.59 -18.97 -12.07
C GLN A 125 -15.95 -18.31 -11.90
N PHE A 126 -16.12 -17.13 -12.46
CA PHE A 126 -17.39 -16.43 -12.49
C PHE A 126 -18.04 -16.58 -13.86
N LYS A 127 -19.32 -16.92 -13.87
CA LYS A 127 -20.15 -16.84 -15.07
C LYS A 127 -21.09 -15.66 -14.90
N VAL A 128 -21.05 -14.72 -15.82
CA VAL A 128 -21.95 -13.57 -15.84
C VAL A 128 -22.88 -13.72 -17.02
N GLU A 129 -24.18 -13.66 -16.78
CA GLU A 129 -25.22 -13.63 -17.80
C GLU A 129 -25.69 -12.18 -17.93
N LEU A 130 -25.59 -11.63 -19.14
CA LEU A 130 -25.96 -10.24 -19.40
C LEU A 130 -27.17 -10.22 -20.33
N ASP A 131 -28.26 -9.62 -19.85
CA ASP A 131 -29.38 -9.21 -20.68
C ASP A 131 -29.07 -7.87 -21.32
N GLY A 132 -28.74 -7.89 -22.60
CA GLY A 132 -28.41 -6.69 -23.36
C GLY A 132 -29.59 -6.20 -24.19
N HIS A 133 -29.90 -4.92 -24.08
CA HIS A 133 -30.78 -4.26 -25.06
C HIS A 133 -30.03 -4.00 -26.37
N LEU A 134 -30.54 -4.52 -27.46
CA LEU A 134 -30.08 -4.14 -28.79
C LEU A 134 -30.41 -2.67 -29.03
N VAL A 135 -29.39 -1.84 -29.10
CA VAL A 135 -29.54 -0.46 -29.57
C VAL A 135 -29.60 -0.51 -31.09
N ARG A 136 -30.74 -0.12 -31.64
CA ARG A 136 -30.94 0.07 -33.08
C ARG A 136 -30.44 1.44 -33.50
#